data_328905bb502e169ca0a37dce737ae618
#
_entry.id   328905bb502e169ca0a37dce737ae618
#
_cell.length_a   1.000
_cell.length_b   1.000
_cell.length_c   1.000
_cell.angle_alpha   90.00
_cell.angle_beta   90.00
_cell.angle_gamma   90.00
#
_symmetry.space_group_name_H-M   'P 1'
#
loop_
_entity.id
_entity.type
_entity.pdbx_description
1 polymer ?
#
loop_
_entity_poly.entity_id
_entity_poly.type
_entity_poly.pdbx_seq_one_letter_code
_entity_poly.pdbx_strand_id
1 'polypeptide(L)'
;MHSTSTLPSVKTPQAAMTTHSVWGTSIRFTLLTAVLLGIGYPLVVTGIAALVFPHQAGGSLILKDGQIIGSELLAQSFTSDRYFHPRPSAAGNGYDATSSGGSNLAKSSKALVDRIQGSIDKLAADAKGPVPIDLVTASGSGLDPDITPDAAYFQAARVAKARNLNEDSVRRLVEHHITSRQLGLLGEPRVNVLALNLDLDKIAK
;
A
#
# COMPACT_ATOMS: atom_id res chain seq x y z
N MET A 1 28.73 13.37 80.98
CA MET A 1 28.23 12.02 80.71
C MET A 1 27.29 12.09 79.53
N HIS A 2 27.78 11.82 78.33
CA HIS A 2 26.93 11.72 77.08
C HIS A 2 26.72 10.26 76.77
N SER A 3 25.50 9.80 76.92
CA SER A 3 25.07 8.46 76.57
C SER A 3 24.67 8.42 75.09
N THR A 4 25.48 7.83 74.23
CA THR A 4 25.18 7.59 72.81
C THR A 4 24.37 6.30 72.72
N SER A 5 23.06 6.43 72.44
CA SER A 5 22.18 5.31 72.13
C SER A 5 22.41 4.92 70.68
N THR A 6 22.99 3.75 70.43
CA THR A 6 23.10 3.13 69.11
C THR A 6 21.78 2.47 68.75
N LEU A 7 21.12 2.95 67.67
CA LEU A 7 19.94 2.33 67.10
C LEU A 7 20.30 0.99 66.43
N PRO A 8 19.49 -0.06 66.58
CA PRO A 8 19.75 -1.35 65.94
C PRO A 8 19.59 -1.23 64.41
N SER A 9 20.61 -1.73 63.69
CA SER A 9 20.62 -1.82 62.23
C SER A 9 19.54 -2.83 61.77
N VAL A 10 18.51 -2.33 61.09
CA VAL A 10 17.51 -3.19 60.43
C VAL A 10 18.15 -3.78 59.19
N LYS A 11 18.52 -5.05 59.25
CA LYS A 11 18.94 -5.82 58.08
C LYS A 11 17.70 -6.13 57.22
N THR A 12 17.52 -5.40 56.11
CA THR A 12 16.58 -5.75 55.07
C THR A 12 16.98 -7.10 54.48
N PRO A 13 16.09 -8.12 54.44
CA PRO A 13 16.42 -9.39 53.81
C PRO A 13 16.53 -9.15 52.29
N GLN A 14 17.75 -9.10 51.77
CA GLN A 14 18.00 -9.25 50.35
C GLN A 14 17.69 -10.69 49.99
N ALA A 15 16.50 -10.93 49.40
CA ALA A 15 16.21 -12.18 48.76
C ALA A 15 17.23 -12.38 47.62
N ALA A 16 18.18 -13.29 47.83
CA ALA A 16 19.11 -13.71 46.81
C ALA A 16 18.30 -14.38 45.69
N MET A 17 17.96 -13.65 44.64
CA MET A 17 17.41 -14.22 43.42
C MET A 17 18.46 -15.14 42.83
N THR A 18 18.24 -16.45 42.95
CA THR A 18 19.12 -17.47 42.37
C THR A 18 19.05 -17.34 40.85
N THR A 19 20.20 -17.10 40.22
CA THR A 19 20.33 -16.92 38.76
C THR A 19 19.70 -18.07 37.96
N HIS A 20 19.66 -19.30 38.51
CA HIS A 20 18.98 -20.42 37.92
C HIS A 20 17.45 -20.25 37.78
N SER A 21 16.80 -19.60 38.74
CA SER A 21 15.34 -19.36 38.65
C SER A 21 15.00 -18.31 37.58
N VAL A 22 15.85 -17.32 37.36
CA VAL A 22 15.66 -16.25 36.35
C VAL A 22 15.72 -16.83 34.94
N TRP A 23 16.71 -17.63 34.62
CA TRP A 23 16.84 -18.28 33.31
C TRP A 23 15.66 -19.23 33.01
N GLY A 24 15.27 -20.07 33.95
CA GLY A 24 14.12 -20.97 33.79
C GLY A 24 12.80 -20.21 33.57
N THR A 25 12.58 -19.13 34.33
CA THR A 25 11.39 -18.26 34.16
C THR A 25 11.42 -17.54 32.82
N SER A 26 12.56 -16.97 32.43
CA SER A 26 12.71 -16.27 31.16
C SER A 26 12.46 -17.19 29.97
N ILE A 27 13.03 -18.37 29.95
CA ILE A 27 12.83 -19.37 28.89
C ILE A 27 11.35 -19.75 28.77
N ARG A 28 10.69 -20.09 29.90
CA ARG A 28 9.28 -20.47 29.91
C ARG A 28 8.39 -19.31 29.42
N PHE A 29 8.65 -18.11 29.90
CA PHE A 29 7.92 -16.93 29.49
C PHE A 29 8.09 -16.67 27.97
N THR A 30 9.33 -16.73 27.46
CA THR A 30 9.63 -16.56 26.04
C THR A 30 8.93 -17.61 25.18
N LEU A 31 8.98 -18.88 25.57
CA LEU A 31 8.32 -19.95 24.84
C LEU A 31 6.79 -19.81 24.88
N LEU A 32 6.22 -19.47 26.02
CA LEU A 32 4.78 -19.28 26.17
C LEU A 32 4.29 -18.11 25.30
N THR A 33 4.99 -16.97 25.38
CA THR A 33 4.63 -15.80 24.58
C THR A 33 4.87 -16.02 23.09
N ALA A 34 5.93 -16.75 22.72
CA ALA A 34 6.18 -17.11 21.32
C ALA A 34 5.05 -18.00 20.75
N VAL A 35 4.58 -18.98 21.49
CA VAL A 35 3.45 -19.82 21.08
C VAL A 35 2.15 -19.01 21.04
N LEU A 36 1.88 -18.24 22.08
CA LEU A 36 0.64 -17.47 22.18
C LEU A 36 0.56 -16.37 21.09
N LEU A 37 1.61 -15.57 20.96
CA LEU A 37 1.62 -14.42 20.06
C LEU A 37 2.13 -14.76 18.65
N GLY A 38 3.00 -15.77 18.51
CA GLY A 38 3.53 -16.19 17.21
C GLY A 38 2.64 -17.20 16.47
N ILE A 39 1.82 -17.96 17.18
CA ILE A 39 0.97 -18.98 16.57
C ILE A 39 -0.50 -18.75 16.92
N GLY A 40 -0.84 -18.74 18.20
CA GLY A 40 -2.24 -18.66 18.64
C GLY A 40 -2.96 -17.41 18.15
N TYR A 41 -2.41 -16.24 18.43
CA TYR A 41 -2.97 -14.95 18.03
C TYR A 41 -3.13 -14.82 16.50
N PRO A 42 -2.11 -15.06 15.65
CA PRO A 42 -2.27 -14.98 14.19
C PRO A 42 -3.33 -15.94 13.65
N LEU A 43 -3.40 -17.18 14.15
CA LEU A 43 -4.41 -18.14 13.70
C LEU A 43 -5.83 -17.70 14.06
N VAL A 44 -6.04 -17.17 15.28
CA VAL A 44 -7.35 -16.65 15.70
C VAL A 44 -7.76 -15.46 14.85
N VAL A 45 -6.86 -14.48 14.64
CA VAL A 45 -7.14 -13.30 13.80
C VAL A 45 -7.43 -13.71 12.35
N THR A 46 -6.63 -14.64 11.79
CA THR A 46 -6.86 -15.15 10.43
C THR A 46 -8.20 -15.87 10.32
N GLY A 47 -8.56 -16.68 11.30
CA GLY A 47 -9.85 -17.39 11.33
C GLY A 47 -11.03 -16.41 11.38
N ILE A 48 -10.96 -15.41 12.26
CA ILE A 48 -11.99 -14.36 12.34
C ILE A 48 -12.06 -13.57 11.02
N ALA A 49 -10.92 -13.16 10.46
CA ALA A 49 -10.88 -12.42 9.20
C ALA A 49 -11.48 -13.23 8.04
N ALA A 50 -11.17 -14.52 7.94
CA ALA A 50 -11.72 -15.40 6.91
C ALA A 50 -13.24 -15.58 7.02
N LEU A 51 -13.80 -15.53 8.23
CA LEU A 51 -15.23 -15.64 8.47
C LEU A 51 -15.98 -14.33 8.24
N VAL A 52 -15.44 -13.20 8.71
CA VAL A 52 -16.10 -11.88 8.70
C VAL A 52 -15.82 -11.10 7.41
N PHE A 53 -14.61 -11.25 6.86
CA PHE A 53 -14.13 -10.51 5.68
C PHE A 53 -13.50 -11.45 4.64
N PRO A 54 -14.22 -12.45 4.09
CA PRO A 54 -13.64 -13.48 3.24
C PRO A 54 -12.99 -12.93 1.97
N HIS A 55 -13.55 -11.89 1.36
CA HIS A 55 -12.99 -11.24 0.17
C HIS A 55 -11.63 -10.60 0.47
N GLN A 56 -11.57 -9.77 1.52
CA GLN A 56 -10.34 -9.08 1.93
C GLN A 56 -9.28 -10.07 2.45
N ALA A 57 -9.68 -11.05 3.25
CA ALA A 57 -8.79 -12.10 3.74
C ALA A 57 -8.22 -12.97 2.60
N GLY A 58 -8.96 -13.12 1.50
CA GLY A 58 -8.53 -13.78 0.27
C GLY A 58 -7.67 -12.92 -0.66
N GLY A 59 -7.33 -11.68 -0.26
CA GLY A 59 -6.47 -10.78 -1.05
C GLY A 59 -7.23 -9.91 -2.07
N SER A 60 -8.53 -9.70 -1.88
CA SER A 60 -9.40 -8.86 -2.76
C SER A 60 -9.22 -9.18 -4.25
N LEU A 61 -9.22 -10.47 -4.57
CA LEU A 61 -9.00 -10.94 -5.93
C LEU A 61 -10.19 -10.61 -6.83
N ILE A 62 -9.90 -10.17 -8.06
CA ILE A 62 -10.88 -9.93 -9.11
C ILE A 62 -10.87 -11.13 -10.05
N LEU A 63 -12.05 -11.74 -10.22
CA LEU A 63 -12.23 -12.86 -11.13
C LEU A 63 -13.04 -12.42 -12.35
N LYS A 64 -12.64 -12.91 -13.53
CA LYS A 64 -13.38 -12.80 -14.78
C LYS A 64 -13.41 -14.17 -15.44
N ASP A 65 -14.60 -14.67 -15.75
CA ASP A 65 -14.80 -15.99 -16.34
C ASP A 65 -14.12 -17.14 -15.56
N GLY A 66 -14.10 -17.01 -14.22
CA GLY A 66 -13.49 -18.00 -13.32
C GLY A 66 -11.96 -17.92 -13.21
N GLN A 67 -11.32 -16.99 -13.92
CA GLN A 67 -9.88 -16.75 -13.85
C GLN A 67 -9.54 -15.50 -13.02
N ILE A 68 -8.49 -15.58 -12.22
CA ILE A 68 -7.97 -14.42 -11.49
C ILE A 68 -7.28 -13.49 -12.48
N ILE A 69 -7.80 -12.26 -12.62
CA ILE A 69 -7.26 -11.23 -13.51
C ILE A 69 -6.45 -10.16 -12.74
N GLY A 70 -6.55 -10.13 -11.42
CA GLY A 70 -5.80 -9.20 -10.58
C GLY A 70 -6.32 -9.13 -9.16
N SER A 71 -5.83 -8.16 -8.41
CA SER A 71 -6.32 -7.79 -7.08
C SER A 71 -6.62 -6.29 -7.05
N GLU A 72 -7.67 -5.90 -6.34
CA GLU A 72 -8.00 -4.49 -6.10
C GLU A 72 -6.89 -3.73 -5.37
N LEU A 73 -6.02 -4.46 -4.67
CA LEU A 73 -4.97 -3.91 -3.82
C LEU A 73 -3.61 -3.77 -4.51
N LEU A 74 -3.48 -4.25 -5.75
CA LEU A 74 -2.20 -4.29 -6.46
C LEU A 74 -2.29 -3.62 -7.82
N ALA A 75 -1.36 -2.69 -8.08
CA ALA A 75 -1.17 -2.12 -9.40
C ALA A 75 -0.69 -3.18 -10.39
N GLN A 76 -1.13 -3.05 -11.64
CA GLN A 76 -0.72 -3.87 -12.76
C GLN A 76 -0.19 -3.00 -13.90
N SER A 77 0.72 -3.54 -14.68
CA SER A 77 1.26 -2.86 -15.86
C SER A 77 0.20 -2.76 -16.95
N PHE A 78 -0.19 -1.52 -17.28
CA PHE A 78 -0.98 -1.20 -18.46
C PHE A 78 -0.10 -0.38 -19.40
N THR A 79 0.18 -0.88 -20.60
CA THR A 79 1.09 -0.23 -21.57
C THR A 79 0.39 0.34 -22.79
N SER A 80 -0.85 -0.09 -23.06
CA SER A 80 -1.63 0.39 -24.20
C SER A 80 -2.30 1.72 -23.92
N ASP A 81 -2.31 2.62 -24.90
CA ASP A 81 -3.02 3.91 -24.83
C ASP A 81 -4.53 3.80 -24.60
N ARG A 82 -5.08 2.61 -24.83
CA ARG A 82 -6.50 2.30 -24.58
C ARG A 82 -6.86 2.20 -23.10
N TYR A 83 -5.86 2.19 -22.19
CA TYR A 83 -6.05 2.02 -20.76
C TYR A 83 -5.50 3.19 -19.96
N PHE A 84 -6.06 3.39 -18.78
CA PHE A 84 -5.45 4.24 -17.76
C PHE A 84 -4.20 3.55 -17.21
N HIS A 85 -3.14 4.32 -17.08
CA HIS A 85 -1.88 3.84 -16.54
C HIS A 85 -1.79 4.19 -15.05
N PRO A 86 -1.29 3.27 -14.21
CA PRO A 86 -1.03 3.55 -12.80
C PRO A 86 0.24 4.40 -12.62
N ARG A 87 0.61 4.66 -11.37
CA ARG A 87 1.89 5.30 -11.02
C ARG A 87 3.07 4.47 -11.50
N PRO A 88 4.22 5.10 -11.88
CA PRO A 88 5.43 4.37 -12.23
C PRO A 88 5.86 3.42 -11.10
N SER A 89 6.23 2.20 -11.46
CA SER A 89 6.64 1.16 -10.51
C SER A 89 8.16 1.00 -10.47
N ALA A 90 8.68 0.79 -9.26
CA ALA A 90 10.05 0.34 -9.01
C ALA A 90 10.09 -1.05 -8.34
N ALA A 91 8.95 -1.76 -8.29
CA ALA A 91 8.85 -3.12 -7.76
C ALA A 91 9.44 -4.11 -8.77
N GLY A 92 10.56 -4.73 -8.43
CA GLY A 92 11.28 -5.63 -9.33
C GLY A 92 11.59 -4.97 -10.69
N ASN A 93 11.19 -5.62 -11.76
CA ASN A 93 11.28 -5.10 -13.13
C ASN A 93 10.06 -4.24 -13.54
N GLY A 94 9.27 -3.80 -12.59
CA GLY A 94 8.02 -3.06 -12.74
C GLY A 94 6.79 -3.91 -12.40
N TYR A 95 6.03 -3.48 -11.40
CA TYR A 95 4.78 -4.12 -10.92
C TYR A 95 4.93 -5.59 -10.49
N ASP A 96 6.12 -5.99 -10.05
CA ASP A 96 6.36 -7.33 -9.53
C ASP A 96 5.86 -7.42 -8.08
N ALA A 97 4.74 -8.12 -7.88
CA ALA A 97 4.14 -8.31 -6.56
C ALA A 97 5.00 -9.14 -5.60
N THR A 98 5.99 -9.90 -6.12
CA THR A 98 6.93 -10.67 -5.29
C THR A 98 8.12 -9.85 -4.81
N SER A 99 8.30 -8.64 -5.35
CA SER A 99 9.44 -7.75 -5.07
C SER A 99 8.98 -6.30 -4.88
N SER A 100 8.03 -6.09 -3.95
CA SER A 100 7.52 -4.76 -3.60
C SER A 100 8.65 -3.85 -3.13
N GLY A 101 8.73 -2.62 -3.66
CA GLY A 101 9.74 -1.64 -3.28
C GLY A 101 9.61 -0.32 -4.04
N GLY A 102 10.11 0.74 -3.42
CA GLY A 102 10.23 2.05 -4.04
C GLY A 102 11.57 2.23 -4.74
N SER A 103 11.73 3.34 -5.45
CA SER A 103 12.98 3.64 -6.15
C SER A 103 14.17 3.92 -5.23
N ASN A 104 13.92 4.29 -3.97
CA ASN A 104 14.91 4.63 -2.94
C ASN A 104 15.96 5.68 -3.39
N LEU A 105 15.64 6.47 -4.43
CA LEU A 105 16.52 7.52 -4.93
C LEU A 105 16.42 8.76 -4.03
N ALA A 106 17.57 9.29 -3.64
CA ALA A 106 17.65 10.53 -2.86
C ALA A 106 17.13 11.73 -3.68
N LYS A 107 16.59 12.76 -3.00
CA LYS A 107 16.09 13.99 -3.65
C LYS A 107 17.17 14.73 -4.46
N SER A 108 18.44 14.60 -4.08
CA SER A 108 19.60 15.16 -4.78
C SER A 108 20.15 14.26 -5.89
N SER A 109 19.58 13.08 -6.10
CA SER A 109 20.05 12.13 -7.10
C SER A 109 19.71 12.60 -8.51
N LYS A 110 20.74 12.71 -9.37
CA LYS A 110 20.56 13.00 -10.79
C LYS A 110 19.65 11.94 -11.46
N ALA A 111 19.77 10.67 -11.08
CA ALA A 111 18.94 9.60 -11.62
C ALA A 111 17.46 9.79 -11.32
N LEU A 112 17.08 10.39 -10.17
CA LEU A 112 15.69 10.76 -9.87
C LEU A 112 15.20 11.86 -10.81
N VAL A 113 16.01 12.91 -10.96
CA VAL A 113 15.67 14.04 -11.85
C VAL A 113 15.52 13.58 -13.30
N ASP A 114 16.48 12.81 -13.81
CA ASP A 114 16.45 12.30 -15.19
C ASP A 114 15.22 11.41 -15.44
N ARG A 115 14.84 10.56 -14.47
CA ARG A 115 13.67 9.70 -14.57
C ARG A 115 12.37 10.52 -14.60
N ILE A 116 12.24 11.50 -13.71
CA ILE A 116 11.05 12.35 -13.65
C ILE A 116 10.95 13.16 -14.94
N GLN A 117 12.06 13.79 -15.39
CA GLN A 117 12.09 14.57 -16.62
C GLN A 117 11.71 13.71 -17.83
N GLY A 118 12.29 12.51 -17.96
CA GLY A 118 11.94 11.59 -19.05
C GLY A 118 10.49 11.11 -19.02
N SER A 119 9.87 11.05 -17.84
CA SER A 119 8.43 10.76 -17.71
C SER A 119 7.59 11.98 -18.12
N ILE A 120 7.98 13.18 -17.72
CA ILE A 120 7.32 14.43 -18.12
C ILE A 120 7.36 14.58 -19.64
N ASP A 121 8.53 14.41 -20.26
CA ASP A 121 8.72 14.57 -21.70
C ASP A 121 7.83 13.63 -22.52
N LYS A 122 7.67 12.38 -22.05
CA LYS A 122 6.77 11.40 -22.69
C LYS A 122 5.29 11.78 -22.57
N LEU A 123 4.88 12.32 -21.42
CA LEU A 123 3.49 12.65 -21.14
C LEU A 123 3.10 14.02 -21.68
N ALA A 124 4.04 14.96 -21.79
CA ALA A 124 3.81 16.32 -22.26
C ALA A 124 3.44 16.39 -23.75
N ALA A 125 3.84 15.40 -24.56
CA ALA A 125 3.56 15.37 -25.98
C ALA A 125 2.05 15.37 -26.31
N ASP A 126 1.23 14.79 -25.42
CA ASP A 126 -0.22 14.70 -25.56
C ASP A 126 -1.00 15.57 -24.56
N ALA A 127 -0.31 16.36 -23.73
CA ALA A 127 -0.88 17.02 -22.58
C ALA A 127 -1.45 18.41 -22.89
N LYS A 128 -2.66 18.68 -22.40
CA LYS A 128 -3.27 20.02 -22.41
C LYS A 128 -3.07 20.80 -21.10
N GLY A 129 -2.09 20.41 -20.27
CA GLY A 129 -1.87 21.01 -18.95
C GLY A 129 -0.66 20.44 -18.19
N PRO A 130 -0.45 20.86 -16.93
CA PRO A 130 0.64 20.32 -16.11
C PRO A 130 0.48 18.84 -15.89
N VAL A 131 1.59 18.09 -15.95
CA VAL A 131 1.60 16.65 -15.72
C VAL A 131 1.41 16.36 -14.22
N PRO A 132 0.40 15.58 -13.82
CA PRO A 132 0.18 15.21 -12.44
C PRO A 132 1.36 14.45 -11.86
N ILE A 133 1.67 14.73 -10.58
CA ILE A 133 2.85 14.17 -9.89
C ILE A 133 2.83 12.64 -9.81
N ASP A 134 1.66 12.04 -9.70
CA ASP A 134 1.48 10.58 -9.63
C ASP A 134 1.99 9.86 -10.87
N LEU A 135 1.88 10.50 -12.04
CA LEU A 135 2.26 9.88 -13.31
C LEU A 135 3.77 9.95 -13.57
N VAL A 136 4.52 10.68 -12.73
CA VAL A 136 5.98 10.85 -12.87
C VAL A 136 6.77 10.38 -11.65
N THR A 137 6.08 10.08 -10.52
CA THR A 137 6.73 9.61 -9.29
C THR A 137 6.33 8.17 -8.98
N ALA A 138 7.33 7.34 -8.69
CA ALA A 138 7.09 5.97 -8.23
C ALA A 138 6.43 5.97 -6.83
N SER A 139 5.54 5.02 -6.59
CA SER A 139 5.01 4.77 -5.25
C SER A 139 6.05 4.13 -4.33
N GLY A 140 5.85 4.21 -3.02
CA GLY A 140 6.75 3.59 -2.03
C GLY A 140 6.75 2.07 -2.09
N SER A 141 5.62 1.45 -2.45
CA SER A 141 5.51 0.00 -2.66
C SER A 141 5.85 -0.44 -4.09
N GLY A 142 5.79 0.48 -5.07
CA GLY A 142 5.81 0.15 -6.49
C GLY A 142 4.56 -0.61 -6.99
N LEU A 143 3.56 -0.80 -6.12
CA LEU A 143 2.34 -1.58 -6.37
C LEU A 143 1.07 -0.82 -5.99
N ASP A 144 1.13 0.51 -5.89
CA ASP A 144 -0.01 1.36 -5.57
C ASP A 144 -1.08 1.26 -6.68
N PRO A 145 -2.27 0.70 -6.39
CA PRO A 145 -3.31 0.51 -7.40
C PRO A 145 -4.05 1.79 -7.74
N ASP A 146 -3.83 2.86 -6.95
CA ASP A 146 -4.61 4.08 -7.03
C ASP A 146 -3.80 5.22 -7.66
N ILE A 147 -4.52 6.12 -8.34
CA ILE A 147 -4.04 7.42 -8.82
C ILE A 147 -4.98 8.52 -8.33
N THR A 148 -4.51 9.77 -8.33
CA THR A 148 -5.39 10.91 -8.03
C THR A 148 -6.44 11.12 -9.13
N PRO A 149 -7.60 11.74 -8.81
CA PRO A 149 -8.57 12.15 -9.83
C PRO A 149 -7.94 13.01 -10.94
N ASP A 150 -7.02 13.91 -10.59
CA ASP A 150 -6.32 14.75 -11.57
C ASP A 150 -5.50 13.92 -12.57
N ALA A 151 -4.80 12.88 -12.06
CA ALA A 151 -4.05 11.95 -12.91
C ALA A 151 -4.96 11.11 -13.82
N ALA A 152 -6.16 10.75 -13.35
CA ALA A 152 -7.15 10.06 -14.16
C ALA A 152 -7.74 11.00 -15.24
N TYR A 153 -8.15 12.22 -14.87
CA TYR A 153 -8.66 13.19 -15.84
C TYR A 153 -7.63 13.61 -16.89
N PHE A 154 -6.35 13.72 -16.50
CA PHE A 154 -5.26 13.98 -17.42
C PHE A 154 -5.18 12.94 -18.55
N GLN A 155 -5.41 11.68 -18.23
CA GLN A 155 -5.36 10.57 -19.19
C GLN A 155 -6.64 10.38 -20.01
N ALA A 156 -7.77 11.00 -19.60
CA ALA A 156 -9.08 10.75 -20.19
C ALA A 156 -9.12 11.04 -21.70
N ALA A 157 -8.51 12.13 -22.16
CA ALA A 157 -8.48 12.50 -23.59
C ALA A 157 -7.73 11.46 -24.45
N ARG A 158 -6.57 10.98 -23.97
CA ARG A 158 -5.78 9.92 -24.64
C ARG A 158 -6.59 8.63 -24.76
N VAL A 159 -7.18 8.19 -23.65
CA VAL A 159 -7.97 6.94 -23.60
C VAL A 159 -9.20 7.04 -24.48
N ALA A 160 -9.94 8.16 -24.45
CA ALA A 160 -11.10 8.41 -25.29
C ALA A 160 -10.73 8.32 -26.78
N LYS A 161 -9.65 9.01 -27.19
CA LYS A 161 -9.13 8.98 -28.56
C LYS A 161 -8.75 7.55 -28.99
N ALA A 162 -8.01 6.80 -28.16
CA ALA A 162 -7.55 5.46 -28.48
C ALA A 162 -8.68 4.43 -28.57
N ARG A 163 -9.85 4.71 -27.97
CA ARG A 163 -11.03 3.85 -27.98
C ARG A 163 -12.15 4.35 -28.90
N ASN A 164 -11.99 5.48 -29.57
CA ASN A 164 -13.03 6.17 -30.33
C ASN A 164 -14.30 6.45 -29.49
N LEU A 165 -14.11 6.84 -28.23
CA LEU A 165 -15.17 7.22 -27.31
C LEU A 165 -15.22 8.75 -27.17
N ASN A 166 -16.39 9.26 -26.76
CA ASN A 166 -16.52 10.66 -26.34
C ASN A 166 -15.74 10.89 -25.04
N GLU A 167 -14.91 11.95 -24.98
CA GLU A 167 -14.11 12.29 -23.79
C GLU A 167 -14.98 12.51 -22.55
N ASP A 168 -16.16 13.15 -22.70
CA ASP A 168 -17.07 13.38 -21.57
C ASP A 168 -17.61 12.07 -20.98
N SER A 169 -17.78 11.03 -21.81
CA SER A 169 -18.19 9.72 -21.33
C SER A 169 -17.10 9.05 -20.50
N VAL A 170 -15.84 9.18 -20.94
CA VAL A 170 -14.68 8.68 -20.18
C VAL A 170 -14.49 9.48 -18.89
N ARG A 171 -14.69 10.81 -18.91
CA ARG A 171 -14.62 11.65 -17.70
C ARG A 171 -15.71 11.29 -16.69
N ARG A 172 -16.94 11.05 -17.13
CA ARG A 172 -18.01 10.56 -16.23
C ARG A 172 -17.68 9.20 -15.62
N LEU A 173 -17.05 8.31 -16.39
CA LEU A 173 -16.58 7.04 -15.85
C LEU A 173 -15.55 7.24 -14.74
N VAL A 174 -14.57 8.13 -14.97
CA VAL A 174 -13.59 8.50 -13.92
C VAL A 174 -14.31 9.02 -12.68
N GLU A 175 -15.27 9.94 -12.84
CA GLU A 175 -16.04 10.54 -11.74
C GLU A 175 -16.72 9.47 -10.87
N HIS A 176 -17.34 8.46 -11.51
CA HIS A 176 -17.96 7.32 -10.81
C HIS A 176 -16.97 6.45 -10.03
N HIS A 177 -15.71 6.44 -10.43
CA HIS A 177 -14.65 5.68 -9.77
C HIS A 177 -13.88 6.47 -8.71
N ILE A 178 -14.21 7.74 -8.46
CA ILE A 178 -13.57 8.52 -7.41
C ILE A 178 -14.05 8.03 -6.04
N THR A 179 -13.13 7.46 -5.28
CA THR A 179 -13.31 7.15 -3.86
C THR A 179 -12.91 8.37 -3.05
N SER A 180 -13.87 8.95 -2.31
CA SER A 180 -13.64 10.10 -1.45
C SER A 180 -12.82 9.73 -0.20
N ARG A 181 -12.38 10.76 0.54
CA ARG A 181 -11.70 10.63 1.84
C ARG A 181 -12.54 9.81 2.81
N GLN A 182 -11.89 8.94 3.58
CA GLN A 182 -12.55 8.18 4.64
C GLN A 182 -13.07 9.14 5.72
N LEU A 183 -14.35 8.98 6.09
CA LEU A 183 -15.06 9.87 7.04
C LEU A 183 -14.98 11.37 6.65
N GLY A 184 -14.66 11.69 5.40
CA GLY A 184 -14.47 13.06 4.92
C GLY A 184 -13.15 13.74 5.35
N LEU A 185 -12.32 13.07 6.16
CA LEU A 185 -11.14 13.65 6.80
C LEU A 185 -9.85 12.90 6.47
N LEU A 186 -9.88 11.57 6.41
CA LEU A 186 -8.69 10.73 6.31
C LEU A 186 -8.38 10.34 4.86
N GLY A 187 -7.12 10.43 4.49
CA GLY A 187 -6.62 10.11 3.15
C GLY A 187 -6.93 11.18 2.12
N GLU A 188 -6.69 10.85 0.86
CA GLU A 188 -6.97 11.71 -0.30
C GLU A 188 -7.96 11.02 -1.24
N PRO A 189 -8.72 11.78 -2.07
CA PRO A 189 -9.54 11.20 -3.13
C PRO A 189 -8.65 10.40 -4.09
N ARG A 190 -9.12 9.21 -4.49
CA ARG A 190 -8.36 8.30 -5.33
C ARG A 190 -9.24 7.56 -6.32
N VAL A 191 -8.61 7.04 -7.36
CA VAL A 191 -9.23 6.23 -8.41
C VAL A 191 -8.43 4.94 -8.57
N ASN A 192 -9.07 3.79 -8.38
CA ASN A 192 -8.45 2.50 -8.61
C ASN A 192 -8.35 2.22 -10.11
N VAL A 193 -7.11 2.09 -10.62
CA VAL A 193 -6.84 1.97 -12.05
C VAL A 193 -7.37 0.68 -12.64
N LEU A 194 -7.25 -0.44 -11.91
CA LEU A 194 -7.72 -1.73 -12.40
C LEU A 194 -9.26 -1.75 -12.52
N ALA A 195 -9.95 -1.29 -11.49
CA ALA A 195 -11.42 -1.22 -11.49
C ALA A 195 -11.93 -0.31 -12.63
N LEU A 196 -11.30 0.87 -12.78
CA LEU A 196 -11.63 1.81 -13.86
C LEU A 196 -11.42 1.20 -15.25
N ASN A 197 -10.32 0.50 -15.49
CA ASN A 197 -10.02 -0.14 -16.76
C ASN A 197 -10.98 -1.31 -17.08
N LEU A 198 -11.40 -2.06 -16.06
CA LEU A 198 -12.38 -3.14 -16.23
C LEU A 198 -13.76 -2.61 -16.63
N ASP A 199 -14.20 -1.49 -16.04
CA ASP A 199 -15.46 -0.87 -16.39
C ASP A 199 -15.39 -0.17 -17.75
N LEU A 200 -14.23 0.39 -18.09
CA LEU A 200 -13.97 0.96 -19.42
C LEU A 200 -14.12 -0.12 -20.52
N ASP A 201 -13.71 -1.36 -20.25
CA ASP A 201 -13.88 -2.49 -21.20
C ASP A 201 -15.34 -2.90 -21.39
N LYS A 202 -16.23 -2.59 -20.45
CA LYS A 202 -17.67 -2.86 -20.58
C LYS A 202 -18.38 -1.86 -21.51
N ILE A 203 -17.88 -0.63 -21.58
CA ILE A 203 -18.47 0.45 -22.39
C ILE A 203 -18.06 0.33 -23.86
N ALA A 204 -16.88 -0.20 -24.14
CA ALA A 204 -16.27 -0.23 -25.48
C ALA A 204 -16.58 -1.52 -26.25
N LYS A 205 -17.76 -2.11 -26.04
CA LYS A 205 -18.26 -3.26 -26.83
C LYS A 205 -19.03 -2.78 -28.05
#